data_bac4d547c12ad4b0aedabd44809d2dce
#
_entry.id   bac4d547c12ad4b0aedabd44809d2dce
#
_cell.length_a   1.000
_cell.length_b   1.000
_cell.length_c   1.000
_cell.angle_alpha   90.00
_cell.angle_beta   90.00
_cell.angle_gamma   90.00
#
_symmetry.space_group_name_H-M   'P 1'
#
loop_
_entity.id
_entity.type
_entity.pdbx_description
1 polymer ?
#
loop_
_entity_poly.entity_id
_entity_poly.type
_entity_poly.pdbx_seq_one_letter_code
_entity_poly.pdbx_strand_id
1 'polypeptide(L)'
;MTLRLVDGIPSLRKYEPLRIIWDAIRKAQSASFRLVEFNVEPNHLHLLGEAAGKESLASGLQGFKVRMAKRLNRHFGRTGALFDERYHMRVLRTPREVKHAIRYVLCNWRHHVSDREVLPADWIDPYSSAFWFDGWKRELVLDEPWKRDLAAMPPPTVKPTVWLLRTGWRMHGLLEFDEVPGPKKRSSSR
;
A
#
# COMPACT_ATOMS: atom_id res chain seq x y z
N MET A 1 -8.39 -2.56 -0.95
CA MET A 1 -8.40 -4.04 -0.84
C MET A 1 -7.42 -4.45 0.25
N THR A 2 -7.74 -5.49 1.02
CA THR A 2 -6.82 -6.08 2.00
C THR A 2 -6.63 -7.56 1.70
N LEU A 3 -5.38 -7.99 1.58
CA LEU A 3 -4.99 -9.39 1.37
C LEU A 3 -4.29 -9.89 2.62
N ARG A 4 -4.92 -10.79 3.36
CA ARG A 4 -4.36 -11.39 4.56
C ARG A 4 -3.61 -12.68 4.22
N LEU A 5 -2.48 -12.91 4.90
CA LEU A 5 -1.77 -14.18 4.85
C LEU A 5 -2.38 -15.17 5.83
N VAL A 6 -2.21 -16.47 5.54
CA VAL A 6 -2.50 -17.52 6.52
C VAL A 6 -1.55 -17.39 7.71
N ASP A 7 -1.96 -17.93 8.85
CA ASP A 7 -1.15 -17.88 10.07
C ASP A 7 0.18 -18.64 9.91
N GLY A 8 1.17 -18.26 10.71
CA GLY A 8 2.49 -18.89 10.71
C GLY A 8 3.44 -18.43 9.58
N ILE A 9 3.05 -17.47 8.74
CA ILE A 9 3.95 -16.88 7.74
C ILE A 9 4.89 -15.88 8.44
N PRO A 10 6.21 -15.91 8.16
CA PRO A 10 7.12 -14.89 8.65
C PRO A 10 6.73 -13.48 8.17
N SER A 11 7.10 -12.46 8.96
CA SER A 11 6.79 -11.07 8.64
C SER A 11 7.20 -10.68 7.22
N LEU A 12 6.29 -10.04 6.50
CA LEU A 12 6.54 -9.46 5.18
C LEU A 12 7.38 -8.17 5.24
N ARG A 13 7.47 -7.53 6.41
CA ARG A 13 8.25 -6.29 6.61
C ARG A 13 9.74 -6.61 6.80
N LYS A 14 10.32 -7.22 5.76
CA LYS A 14 11.74 -7.50 5.57
C LYS A 14 12.13 -7.18 4.14
N TYR A 15 13.40 -6.91 3.89
CA TYR A 15 13.90 -6.46 2.60
C TYR A 15 13.57 -7.42 1.44
N GLU A 16 13.89 -8.72 1.58
CA GLU A 16 13.64 -9.68 0.49
C GLU A 16 12.15 -9.93 0.20
N PRO A 17 11.26 -10.13 1.20
CA PRO A 17 9.82 -10.15 0.96
C PRO A 17 9.30 -8.89 0.27
N LEU A 18 9.77 -7.70 0.66
CA LEU A 18 9.38 -6.44 0.02
C LEU A 18 9.77 -6.42 -1.47
N ARG A 19 10.99 -6.81 -1.82
CA ARG A 19 11.43 -6.92 -3.23
C ARG A 19 10.59 -7.88 -4.03
N ILE A 20 10.21 -9.01 -3.45
CA ILE A 20 9.32 -9.99 -4.08
C ILE A 20 7.94 -9.37 -4.35
N ILE A 21 7.41 -8.62 -3.38
CA ILE A 21 6.13 -7.93 -3.50
C ILE A 21 6.19 -6.85 -4.60
N TRP A 22 7.24 -6.03 -4.63
CA TRP A 22 7.43 -5.01 -5.67
C TRP A 22 7.47 -5.60 -7.07
N ASP A 23 8.21 -6.71 -7.27
CA ASP A 23 8.24 -7.38 -8.55
C ASP A 23 6.87 -7.95 -8.94
N ALA A 24 6.15 -8.51 -7.98
CA ALA A 24 4.79 -9.00 -8.22
C ALA A 24 3.83 -7.87 -8.60
N ILE A 25 3.94 -6.69 -7.96
CA ILE A 25 3.16 -5.48 -8.30
C ILE A 25 3.48 -5.02 -9.72
N ARG A 26 4.77 -4.87 -10.08
CA ARG A 26 5.18 -4.46 -11.44
C ARG A 26 4.62 -5.39 -12.52
N LYS A 27 4.68 -6.70 -12.28
CA LYS A 27 4.20 -7.72 -13.22
C LYS A 27 2.69 -7.92 -13.24
N ALA A 28 1.96 -7.33 -12.31
CA ALA A 28 0.50 -7.39 -12.28
C ALA A 28 -0.15 -6.28 -13.13
N GLN A 29 0.59 -5.24 -13.48
CA GLN A 29 0.06 -4.10 -14.23
C GLN A 29 -0.39 -4.50 -15.64
N SER A 30 -1.55 -3.99 -16.04
CA SER A 30 -2.08 -4.14 -17.40
C SER A 30 -2.96 -2.93 -17.76
N ALA A 31 -3.44 -2.88 -19.00
CA ALA A 31 -4.39 -1.83 -19.42
C ALA A 31 -5.71 -1.89 -18.63
N SER A 32 -6.13 -3.08 -18.20
CA SER A 32 -7.40 -3.32 -17.53
C SER A 32 -7.31 -3.53 -16.01
N PHE A 33 -6.10 -3.62 -15.43
CA PHE A 33 -5.86 -3.77 -14.00
C PHE A 33 -4.57 -3.06 -13.58
N ARG A 34 -4.67 -2.17 -12.61
CA ARG A 34 -3.56 -1.35 -12.11
C ARG A 34 -3.53 -1.34 -10.59
N LEU A 35 -2.37 -1.58 -10.01
CA LEU A 35 -2.08 -1.33 -8.60
C LEU A 35 -1.38 0.02 -8.50
N VAL A 36 -2.00 0.96 -7.80
CA VAL A 36 -1.60 2.37 -7.73
C VAL A 36 -0.89 2.69 -6.43
N GLU A 37 -1.45 2.22 -5.31
CA GLU A 37 -0.83 2.38 -3.99
C GLU A 37 -0.84 1.05 -3.24
N PHE A 38 0.15 0.87 -2.37
CA PHE A 38 0.23 -0.29 -1.49
C PHE A 38 0.84 0.06 -0.13
N ASN A 39 0.56 -0.79 0.84
CA ASN A 39 1.27 -0.87 2.11
C ASN A 39 1.46 -2.34 2.49
N VAL A 40 2.64 -2.67 2.99
CA VAL A 40 3.01 -4.02 3.44
C VAL A 40 3.04 -4.04 4.96
N GLU A 41 2.11 -4.77 5.54
CA GLU A 41 2.05 -5.06 6.96
C GLU A 41 2.72 -6.42 7.28
N PRO A 42 2.98 -6.75 8.55
CA PRO A 42 3.66 -8.01 8.87
C PRO A 42 2.98 -9.25 8.27
N ASN A 43 1.65 -9.30 8.26
CA ASN A 43 0.86 -10.46 7.84
C ASN A 43 -0.24 -10.17 6.83
N HIS A 44 -0.26 -8.97 6.25
CA HIS A 44 -1.24 -8.61 5.22
C HIS A 44 -0.74 -7.46 4.34
N LEU A 45 -1.45 -7.19 3.24
CA LEU A 45 -1.21 -6.06 2.37
C LEU A 45 -2.47 -5.21 2.24
N HIS A 46 -2.30 -3.91 2.26
CA HIS A 46 -3.30 -2.97 1.78
C HIS A 46 -2.96 -2.54 0.37
N LEU A 47 -3.94 -2.61 -0.53
CA LEU A 47 -3.78 -2.28 -1.95
C LEU A 47 -4.87 -1.31 -2.38
N LEU A 48 -4.49 -0.32 -3.16
CA LEU A 48 -5.39 0.58 -3.88
C LEU A 48 -5.11 0.43 -5.38
N GLY A 49 -6.17 0.30 -6.18
CA GLY A 49 -6.00 0.07 -7.60
C GLY A 49 -7.25 0.37 -8.42
N GLU A 50 -7.09 0.24 -9.71
CA GLU A 50 -8.11 0.43 -10.74
C GLU A 50 -8.32 -0.87 -11.51
N ALA A 51 -9.55 -1.14 -11.91
CA ALA A 51 -9.88 -2.22 -12.82
C ALA A 51 -11.01 -1.82 -13.76
N ALA A 52 -10.96 -2.30 -15.00
CA ALA A 52 -11.97 -2.02 -16.00
C ALA A 52 -13.34 -2.66 -15.69
N GLY A 53 -13.35 -3.73 -14.88
CA GLY A 53 -14.55 -4.43 -14.47
C GLY A 53 -14.23 -5.54 -13.45
N LYS A 54 -15.25 -6.29 -13.08
CA LYS A 54 -15.12 -7.38 -12.07
C LYS A 54 -14.19 -8.49 -12.54
N GLU A 55 -14.26 -8.88 -13.81
CA GLU A 55 -13.40 -9.92 -14.41
C GLU A 55 -11.95 -9.49 -14.43
N SER A 56 -11.67 -8.26 -14.85
CA SER A 56 -10.32 -7.67 -14.88
C SER A 56 -9.73 -7.59 -13.47
N LEU A 57 -10.55 -7.21 -12.49
CA LEU A 57 -10.14 -7.19 -11.09
C LEU A 57 -9.80 -8.59 -10.59
N ALA A 58 -10.69 -9.55 -10.83
CA ALA A 58 -10.52 -10.93 -10.36
C ALA A 58 -9.27 -11.56 -10.98
N SER A 59 -9.10 -11.49 -12.30
CA SER A 59 -7.95 -12.07 -13.01
C SER A 59 -6.62 -11.37 -12.66
N GLY A 60 -6.63 -10.04 -12.59
CA GLY A 60 -5.45 -9.25 -12.20
C GLY A 60 -5.00 -9.56 -10.77
N LEU A 61 -5.93 -9.61 -9.83
CA LEU A 61 -5.66 -9.93 -8.44
C LEU A 61 -5.22 -11.39 -8.26
N GLN A 62 -5.83 -12.32 -8.98
CA GLN A 62 -5.43 -13.73 -8.98
C GLN A 62 -4.00 -13.88 -9.50
N GLY A 63 -3.66 -13.27 -10.63
CA GLY A 63 -2.31 -13.28 -11.19
C GLY A 63 -1.27 -12.72 -10.24
N PHE A 64 -1.59 -11.61 -9.55
CA PHE A 64 -0.76 -11.02 -8.49
C PHE A 64 -0.56 -11.99 -7.32
N LYS A 65 -1.65 -12.54 -6.76
CA LYS A 65 -1.60 -13.49 -5.63
C LYS A 65 -0.76 -14.73 -5.98
N VAL A 66 -0.94 -15.30 -7.16
CA VAL A 66 -0.19 -16.49 -7.60
C VAL A 66 1.31 -16.20 -7.70
N ARG A 67 1.70 -15.06 -8.27
CA ARG A 67 3.12 -14.67 -8.39
C ARG A 67 3.74 -14.49 -6.99
N MET A 68 3.05 -13.79 -6.10
CA MET A 68 3.49 -13.62 -4.71
C MET A 68 3.64 -14.97 -4.01
N ALA A 69 2.60 -15.81 -4.06
CA ALA A 69 2.59 -17.08 -3.37
C ALA A 69 3.75 -17.99 -3.81
N LYS A 70 3.97 -18.12 -5.12
CA LYS A 70 5.08 -18.93 -5.65
C LYS A 70 6.44 -18.45 -5.15
N ARG A 71 6.69 -17.15 -5.11
CA ARG A 71 8.00 -16.59 -4.77
C ARG A 71 8.22 -16.51 -3.27
N LEU A 72 7.21 -16.09 -2.50
CA LEU A 72 7.32 -16.03 -1.03
C LEU A 72 7.38 -17.43 -0.42
N ASN A 73 6.61 -18.40 -0.92
CA ASN A 73 6.73 -19.77 -0.48
C ASN A 73 8.14 -20.33 -0.74
N ARG A 74 8.72 -20.07 -1.92
CA ARG A 74 10.11 -20.44 -2.20
C ARG A 74 11.09 -19.75 -1.26
N HIS A 75 10.93 -18.45 -1.02
CA HIS A 75 11.78 -17.68 -0.12
C HIS A 75 11.72 -18.19 1.32
N PHE A 76 10.53 -18.55 1.80
CA PHE A 76 10.33 -19.07 3.16
C PHE A 76 10.53 -20.58 3.29
N GLY A 77 10.91 -21.29 2.21
CA GLY A 77 11.10 -22.75 2.23
C GLY A 77 9.82 -23.53 2.53
N ARG A 78 8.64 -23.03 2.10
CA ARG A 78 7.34 -23.62 2.41
C ARG A 78 6.50 -23.89 1.15
N THR A 79 5.45 -24.68 1.31
CA THR A 79 4.43 -25.00 0.30
C THR A 79 3.03 -24.66 0.80
N GLY A 80 2.03 -24.77 -0.06
CA GLY A 80 0.62 -24.57 0.26
C GLY A 80 0.14 -23.12 0.11
N ALA A 81 -1.04 -22.83 0.64
CA ALA A 81 -1.66 -21.52 0.55
C ALA A 81 -0.83 -20.45 1.26
N LEU A 82 -0.67 -19.29 0.61
CA LEU A 82 -0.05 -18.11 1.22
C LEU A 82 -1.10 -17.14 1.75
N PHE A 83 -2.21 -17.00 1.04
CA PHE A 83 -3.27 -16.07 1.40
C PHE A 83 -4.44 -16.78 2.02
N ASP A 84 -5.09 -16.12 2.97
CA ASP A 84 -6.43 -16.48 3.41
C ASP A 84 -7.40 -16.43 2.22
N GLU A 85 -8.45 -17.26 2.26
CA GLU A 85 -9.36 -17.44 1.12
C GLU A 85 -10.08 -16.15 0.73
N ARG A 86 -10.40 -15.31 1.69
CA ARG A 86 -11.18 -14.08 1.49
C ARG A 86 -10.31 -12.84 1.52
N TYR A 87 -10.48 -12.00 0.52
CA TYR A 87 -9.97 -10.64 0.55
C TYR A 87 -11.10 -9.64 0.79
N HIS A 88 -10.82 -8.61 1.55
CA HIS A 88 -11.77 -7.52 1.76
C HIS A 88 -11.57 -6.46 0.69
N MET A 89 -12.66 -6.12 -0.01
CA MET A 89 -12.65 -5.11 -1.05
C MET A 89 -13.80 -4.12 -0.85
N ARG A 90 -13.49 -2.84 -1.07
CA ARG A 90 -14.48 -1.78 -1.16
C ARG A 90 -14.28 -1.00 -2.46
N VAL A 91 -15.36 -0.77 -3.20
CA VAL A 91 -15.38 0.14 -4.34
C VAL A 91 -15.51 1.56 -3.81
N LEU A 92 -14.62 2.46 -4.25
CA LEU A 92 -14.63 3.87 -3.89
C LEU A 92 -15.36 4.67 -4.96
N ARG A 93 -16.32 5.49 -4.56
CA ARG A 93 -17.23 6.17 -5.48
C ARG A 93 -17.12 7.69 -5.44
N THR A 94 -16.49 8.24 -4.42
CA THR A 94 -16.40 9.68 -4.21
C THR A 94 -14.95 10.13 -4.00
N PRO A 95 -14.59 11.38 -4.33
CA PRO A 95 -13.28 11.96 -4.06
C PRO A 95 -12.86 11.83 -2.59
N ARG A 96 -13.80 12.03 -1.67
CA ARG A 96 -13.54 11.94 -0.22
C ARG A 96 -13.19 10.52 0.20
N GLU A 97 -13.90 9.51 -0.31
CA GLU A 97 -13.57 8.11 -0.03
C GLU A 97 -12.19 7.75 -0.56
N VAL A 98 -11.83 8.23 -1.76
CA VAL A 98 -10.51 8.00 -2.35
C VAL A 98 -9.43 8.65 -1.51
N LYS A 99 -9.57 9.92 -1.08
CA LYS A 99 -8.62 10.57 -0.18
C LYS A 99 -8.41 9.77 1.11
N HIS A 100 -9.50 9.32 1.73
CA HIS A 100 -9.42 8.50 2.95
C HIS A 100 -8.72 7.16 2.70
N ALA A 101 -8.95 6.53 1.56
CA ALA A 101 -8.31 5.27 1.21
C ALA A 101 -6.80 5.44 0.94
N ILE A 102 -6.39 6.50 0.23
CA ILE A 102 -4.97 6.83 0.01
C ILE A 102 -4.29 7.05 1.36
N ARG A 103 -4.86 7.93 2.20
CA ARG A 103 -4.33 8.18 3.55
C ARG A 103 -4.22 6.88 4.36
N TYR A 104 -5.26 6.05 4.34
CA TYR A 104 -5.25 4.77 5.05
C TYR A 104 -4.11 3.87 4.56
N VAL A 105 -3.92 3.75 3.24
CA VAL A 105 -2.87 2.90 2.68
C VAL A 105 -1.48 3.45 3.00
N LEU A 106 -1.24 4.75 2.79
CA LEU A 106 0.11 5.32 2.91
C LEU A 106 0.56 5.58 4.35
N CYS A 107 -0.37 5.91 5.25
CA CYS A 107 -0.08 6.28 6.64
C CYS A 107 -0.46 5.19 7.64
N ASN A 108 -0.78 3.96 7.19
CA ASN A 108 -1.33 2.92 8.06
C ASN A 108 -0.37 2.53 9.21
N TRP A 109 0.93 2.48 8.94
CA TRP A 109 1.91 2.14 9.96
C TRP A 109 1.92 3.11 11.14
N ARG A 110 1.67 4.40 10.92
CA ARG A 110 1.51 5.39 12.01
C ARG A 110 0.38 5.04 12.98
N HIS A 111 -0.70 4.42 12.48
CA HIS A 111 -1.78 3.96 13.33
C HIS A 111 -1.35 2.82 14.27
N HIS A 112 -0.47 1.94 13.82
CA HIS A 112 0.02 0.80 14.61
C HIS A 112 1.06 1.19 15.66
N VAL A 113 1.87 2.21 15.42
CA VAL A 113 2.96 2.63 16.32
C VAL A 113 2.60 3.84 17.18
N SER A 114 1.52 4.56 16.89
CA SER A 114 1.15 5.82 17.55
C SER A 114 1.02 5.76 19.08
N ASP A 115 0.86 4.56 19.64
CA ASP A 115 0.75 4.34 21.09
C ASP A 115 2.10 3.94 21.73
N ARG A 116 3.18 3.70 20.95
CA ARG A 116 4.45 3.14 21.43
C ARG A 116 5.69 3.94 21.03
N GLU A 117 5.63 4.61 19.89
CA GLU A 117 6.75 5.36 19.34
C GLU A 117 6.26 6.68 18.75
N VAL A 118 7.03 7.74 18.97
CA VAL A 118 6.80 9.02 18.29
C VAL A 118 7.60 9.00 17.00
N LEU A 119 6.94 8.72 15.88
CA LEU A 119 7.57 8.83 14.58
C LEU A 119 7.76 10.32 14.20
N PRO A 120 8.91 10.69 13.60
CA PRO A 120 9.12 12.04 13.09
C PRO A 120 7.98 12.50 12.17
N ALA A 121 7.69 13.81 12.15
CA ALA A 121 6.59 14.36 11.38
C ALA A 121 6.78 14.16 9.86
N ASP A 122 8.01 14.06 9.38
CA ASP A 122 8.41 13.82 8.01
C ASP A 122 8.69 12.34 7.68
N TRP A 123 8.49 11.45 8.65
CA TRP A 123 8.67 10.01 8.44
C TRP A 123 7.61 9.46 7.48
N ILE A 124 8.06 8.68 6.53
CA ILE A 124 7.22 7.88 5.61
C ILE A 124 7.55 6.40 5.74
N ASP A 125 6.56 5.55 5.51
CA ASP A 125 6.74 4.11 5.61
C ASP A 125 7.51 3.54 4.40
N PRO A 126 8.75 3.00 4.59
CA PRO A 126 9.52 2.40 3.51
C PRO A 126 8.91 1.10 2.96
N TYR A 127 7.93 0.53 3.66
CA TYR A 127 7.20 -0.66 3.22
C TYR A 127 5.89 -0.33 2.49
N SER A 128 5.76 0.90 2.01
CA SER A 128 4.60 1.39 1.26
C SER A 128 5.02 2.09 -0.03
N SER A 129 4.03 2.48 -0.83
CA SER A 129 4.24 3.34 -1.99
C SER A 129 4.39 4.82 -1.67
N ALA A 130 4.38 5.20 -0.39
CA ALA A 130 4.42 6.59 0.10
C ALA A 130 5.61 7.39 -0.47
N PHE A 131 6.74 6.73 -0.71
CA PHE A 131 7.93 7.34 -1.27
C PHE A 131 7.72 7.89 -2.69
N TRP A 132 6.92 7.22 -3.51
CA TRP A 132 6.65 7.60 -4.90
C TRP A 132 5.32 8.35 -5.10
N PHE A 133 4.63 8.65 -3.99
CA PHE A 133 3.36 9.34 -4.02
C PHE A 133 3.54 10.84 -4.24
N ASP A 134 2.87 11.40 -5.25
CA ASP A 134 2.98 12.81 -5.67
C ASP A 134 1.93 13.73 -5.04
N GLY A 135 1.23 13.27 -4.03
CA GLY A 135 0.13 13.99 -3.37
C GLY A 135 0.42 14.50 -1.97
N TRP A 136 1.69 14.55 -1.58
CA TRP A 136 2.09 15.17 -0.31
C TRP A 136 2.06 16.69 -0.41
N LYS A 137 1.71 17.38 0.67
CA LYS A 137 1.75 18.85 0.76
C LYS A 137 3.16 19.39 0.80
N ARG A 138 4.08 18.65 1.39
CA ARG A 138 5.49 19.01 1.53
C ARG A 138 6.34 18.09 0.67
N GLU A 139 7.44 18.62 0.15
CA GLU A 139 8.42 17.80 -0.57
C GLU A 139 9.10 16.82 0.39
N LEU A 140 9.40 15.65 -0.15
CA LEU A 140 10.14 14.63 0.58
C LEU A 140 11.63 15.01 0.60
N VAL A 141 12.20 15.10 1.80
CA VAL A 141 13.64 15.38 1.96
C VAL A 141 14.43 14.07 1.82
N LEU A 142 15.39 14.06 0.90
CA LEU A 142 16.26 12.90 0.60
C LEU A 142 17.57 12.97 1.40
N ASP A 143 17.48 13.17 2.70
CA ASP A 143 18.62 13.31 3.62
C ASP A 143 19.32 11.99 3.91
N GLU A 144 18.58 10.88 3.98
CA GLU A 144 19.12 9.57 4.29
C GLU A 144 19.54 8.76 3.05
N PRO A 145 20.60 7.92 3.12
CA PRO A 145 21.05 7.10 2.00
C PRO A 145 19.94 6.24 1.37
N TRP A 146 19.15 5.55 2.20
CA TRP A 146 18.08 4.69 1.72
C TRP A 146 16.98 5.45 0.96
N LYS A 147 16.72 6.71 1.30
CA LYS A 147 15.77 7.55 0.56
C LYS A 147 16.30 7.87 -0.84
N ARG A 148 17.60 8.15 -0.97
CA ARG A 148 18.26 8.36 -2.28
C ARG A 148 18.25 7.09 -3.11
N ASP A 149 18.52 5.93 -2.49
CA ASP A 149 18.47 4.64 -3.19
C ASP A 149 17.07 4.35 -3.72
N LEU A 150 16.03 4.60 -2.92
CA LEU A 150 14.64 4.46 -3.38
C LEU A 150 14.27 5.45 -4.49
N ALA A 151 14.76 6.69 -4.42
CA ALA A 151 14.50 7.70 -5.46
C ALA A 151 15.11 7.31 -6.81
N ALA A 152 16.24 6.62 -6.80
CA ALA A 152 16.90 6.10 -8.01
C ALA A 152 16.17 4.87 -8.61
N MET A 153 15.29 4.23 -7.86
CA MET A 153 14.57 3.04 -8.32
C MET A 153 13.25 3.40 -9.00
N PRO A 154 12.88 2.71 -10.10
CA PRO A 154 11.55 2.88 -10.68
C PRO A 154 10.47 2.42 -9.69
N PRO A 155 9.35 3.16 -9.59
CA PRO A 155 8.25 2.78 -8.70
C PRO A 155 7.70 1.39 -9.05
N PRO A 156 7.30 0.60 -8.07
CA PRO A 156 6.66 -0.69 -8.34
C PRO A 156 5.22 -0.52 -8.84
N THR A 157 4.60 0.60 -8.54
CA THR A 157 3.23 0.98 -8.92
C THR A 157 3.20 1.81 -10.19
N VAL A 158 2.01 2.03 -10.74
CA VAL A 158 1.78 2.89 -11.91
C VAL A 158 0.86 4.03 -11.55
N LYS A 159 0.95 5.13 -12.31
CA LYS A 159 0.05 6.28 -12.12
C LYS A 159 -1.39 5.90 -12.45
N PRO A 160 -2.36 6.41 -11.68
CA PRO A 160 -3.77 6.18 -11.93
C PRO A 160 -4.25 6.84 -13.23
N THR A 161 -5.26 6.24 -13.86
CA THR A 161 -5.93 6.79 -15.05
C THR A 161 -7.33 7.30 -14.77
N VAL A 162 -8.03 6.69 -13.80
CA VAL A 162 -9.38 7.11 -13.41
C VAL A 162 -9.33 8.46 -12.70
N TRP A 163 -10.19 9.38 -13.11
CA TRP A 163 -10.24 10.76 -12.57
C TRP A 163 -10.28 10.81 -11.04
N LEU A 164 -11.12 9.99 -10.40
CA LEU A 164 -11.24 9.95 -8.94
C LEU A 164 -9.91 9.73 -8.24
N LEU A 165 -9.11 8.78 -8.74
CA LEU A 165 -7.84 8.38 -8.13
C LEU A 165 -6.67 9.24 -8.62
N ARG A 166 -6.76 9.82 -9.82
CA ARG A 166 -5.72 10.69 -10.38
C ARG A 166 -5.77 12.12 -9.85
N THR A 167 -6.95 12.72 -9.82
CA THR A 167 -7.13 14.15 -9.52
C THR A 167 -8.29 14.46 -8.59
N GLY A 168 -9.40 13.72 -8.67
CA GLY A 168 -10.63 14.03 -7.96
C GLY A 168 -10.47 14.17 -6.45
N TRP A 169 -9.72 13.29 -5.82
CA TRP A 169 -9.47 13.32 -4.38
C TRP A 169 -8.73 14.59 -3.90
N ARG A 170 -7.94 15.22 -4.78
CA ARG A 170 -7.17 16.46 -4.48
C ARG A 170 -8.06 17.66 -4.20
N MET A 171 -9.35 17.62 -4.59
CA MET A 171 -10.35 18.62 -4.21
C MET A 171 -10.52 18.77 -2.70
N HIS A 172 -10.14 17.75 -1.94
CA HIS A 172 -10.13 17.78 -0.47
C HIS A 172 -8.77 18.13 0.14
N GLY A 173 -7.84 18.66 -0.66
CA GLY A 173 -6.47 19.01 -0.28
C GLY A 173 -5.52 17.81 -0.33
N LEU A 174 -4.23 18.11 -0.36
CA LEU A 174 -3.13 17.14 -0.33
C LEU A 174 -2.99 16.51 1.07
N LEU A 175 -2.18 15.47 1.18
CA LEU A 175 -1.91 14.75 2.44
C LEU A 175 -0.67 15.28 3.15
N GLU A 176 -0.68 15.23 4.47
CA GLU A 176 0.50 15.43 5.32
C GLU A 176 1.15 14.09 5.66
N PHE A 177 2.46 14.07 5.91
CA PHE A 177 3.18 12.85 6.30
C PHE A 177 2.74 12.29 7.65
N ASP A 178 2.29 13.15 8.55
CA ASP A 178 1.91 12.83 9.94
C ASP A 178 0.42 12.54 10.14
N GLU A 179 -0.35 12.45 9.05
CA GLU A 179 -1.75 12.06 9.15
C GLU A 179 -1.91 10.62 9.68
N VAL A 180 -2.70 10.46 10.74
CA VAL A 180 -3.04 9.15 11.29
C VAL A 180 -4.40 8.71 10.75
N PRO A 181 -4.52 7.54 10.12
CA PRO A 181 -5.81 7.00 9.68
C PRO A 181 -6.73 6.66 10.85
N GLY A 182 -8.03 6.77 10.62
CA GLY A 182 -9.06 6.40 11.61
C GLY A 182 -9.75 7.60 12.27
N PRO A 183 -10.75 7.37 13.14
CA PRO A 183 -11.37 8.42 13.90
C PRO A 183 -10.33 9.01 14.89
N LYS A 184 -10.26 10.33 14.99
CA LYS A 184 -9.46 10.98 16.05
C LYS A 184 -9.90 10.36 17.39
N LYS A 185 -8.97 9.77 18.14
CA LYS A 185 -9.22 9.43 19.54
C LYS A 185 -9.66 10.73 20.22
N ARG A 186 -10.87 10.76 20.78
CA ARG A 186 -11.29 11.87 21.65
C ARG A 186 -10.26 11.92 22.77
N SER A 187 -9.53 13.02 22.88
CA SER A 187 -8.73 13.29 24.07
C SER A 187 -9.71 13.25 25.25
N SER A 188 -9.61 12.24 26.09
CA SER A 188 -10.24 12.27 27.41
C SER A 188 -9.47 13.32 28.22
N SER A 189 -9.95 14.56 28.18
CA SER A 189 -9.60 15.56 29.21
C SER A 189 -10.10 15.03 30.53
N ARG A 190 -9.19 14.58 31.36
CA ARG A 190 -9.38 14.52 32.83
C ARG A 190 -8.81 15.76 33.44
#